data_e05601fe1b3317ddba1f0756f7f6e6ef
#
_entry.id   e05601fe1b3317ddba1f0756f7f6e6ef
#
_cell.length_a   1.000
_cell.length_b   1.000
_cell.length_c   1.000
_cell.angle_alpha   90.00
_cell.angle_beta   90.00
_cell.angle_gamma   90.00
#
_symmetry.space_group_name_H-M   'P 1'
#
loop_
_entity.id
_entity.type
_entity.pdbx_description
1 polymer ?
#
loop_
_entity_poly.entity_id
_entity_poly.type
_entity_poly.pdbx_seq_one_letter_code
_entity_poly.pdbx_strand_id
1 'polypeptide(L)'
;MKAFPGCPDCLQEYKNPLDRRFHAQPSACDVCGPHLELKDKKGNLVLCEDEIAELLRQIQDGKIAAVKGLGGFHLVCDAGNATAVSELRQRKHRPFKPFAVMALNDLSASRFVRLSETASTAIPSPQAPLFLCPTTADAHR
;
A
#
# COMPACT_ATOMS: atom_id res chain seq x y z
N MET A 1 3.27 -14.29 -20.77
CA MET A 1 2.58 -15.25 -19.90
C MET A 1 3.36 -16.55 -19.64
N LYS A 2 4.44 -16.85 -20.37
CA LYS A 2 5.28 -18.04 -20.08
C LYS A 2 5.90 -18.06 -18.66
N ALA A 3 6.08 -16.89 -18.05
CA ALA A 3 6.67 -16.75 -16.71
C ALA A 3 5.68 -17.01 -15.53
N PHE A 4 4.40 -17.15 -15.83
CA PHE A 4 3.34 -17.34 -14.82
C PHE A 4 2.46 -18.53 -15.21
N PRO A 5 2.99 -19.77 -15.11
CA PRO A 5 2.17 -20.94 -15.30
C PRO A 5 1.17 -21.04 -14.14
N GLY A 6 -0.12 -21.11 -14.45
CA GLY A 6 -1.13 -21.36 -13.42
C GLY A 6 -0.91 -22.73 -12.77
N CYS A 7 -1.35 -22.90 -11.52
CA CYS A 7 -1.40 -24.22 -10.89
C CYS A 7 -2.43 -25.15 -11.62
N PRO A 8 -2.37 -26.46 -11.40
CA PRO A 8 -3.29 -27.39 -12.07
C PRO A 8 -4.77 -27.03 -11.94
N ASP A 9 -5.19 -26.58 -10.75
CA ASP A 9 -6.58 -26.20 -10.47
C ASP A 9 -6.99 -24.96 -11.28
N CYS A 10 -6.16 -23.90 -11.28
CA CYS A 10 -6.42 -22.70 -12.08
C CYS A 10 -6.41 -22.99 -13.59
N LEU A 11 -5.59 -23.92 -14.05
CA LEU A 11 -5.59 -24.37 -15.44
C LEU A 11 -6.83 -25.17 -15.80
N GLN A 12 -7.36 -25.97 -14.87
CA GLN A 12 -8.62 -26.70 -15.04
C GLN A 12 -9.79 -25.71 -15.12
N GLU A 13 -9.89 -24.76 -14.19
CA GLU A 13 -10.91 -23.69 -14.21
C GLU A 13 -10.85 -22.90 -15.53
N TYR A 14 -9.65 -22.52 -15.97
CA TYR A 14 -9.44 -21.79 -17.20
C TYR A 14 -9.92 -22.52 -18.46
N LYS A 15 -9.81 -23.85 -18.46
CA LYS A 15 -10.19 -24.70 -19.61
C LYS A 15 -11.64 -25.19 -19.57
N ASN A 16 -12.31 -25.07 -18.45
CA ASN A 16 -13.66 -25.56 -18.24
C ASN A 16 -14.69 -24.54 -18.75
N PRO A 17 -15.45 -24.85 -19.84
CA PRO A 17 -16.45 -23.93 -20.39
C PRO A 17 -17.59 -23.58 -19.45
N LEU A 18 -17.80 -24.38 -18.39
CA LEU A 18 -18.85 -24.17 -17.40
C LEU A 18 -18.36 -23.35 -16.19
N ASP A 19 -17.07 -23.03 -16.12
CA ASP A 19 -16.49 -22.26 -15.05
C ASP A 19 -16.54 -20.75 -15.37
N ARG A 20 -16.83 -19.93 -14.35
CA ARG A 20 -16.82 -18.46 -14.48
C ARG A 20 -15.45 -17.90 -14.88
N ARG A 21 -14.36 -18.65 -14.67
CA ARG A 21 -12.98 -18.29 -15.02
C ARG A 21 -12.55 -18.87 -16.36
N PHE A 22 -13.49 -19.41 -17.14
CA PHE A 22 -13.19 -19.90 -18.48
C PHE A 22 -12.54 -18.80 -19.32
N HIS A 23 -11.32 -19.05 -19.80
CA HIS A 23 -10.48 -18.12 -20.55
C HIS A 23 -10.26 -16.73 -19.91
N ALA A 24 -10.48 -16.61 -18.59
CA ALA A 24 -10.21 -15.36 -17.89
C ALA A 24 -8.70 -15.10 -17.75
N GLN A 25 -8.23 -13.94 -18.25
CA GLN A 25 -6.81 -13.59 -18.21
C GLN A 25 -6.22 -13.46 -16.80
N PRO A 26 -6.94 -12.91 -15.79
CA PRO A 26 -6.40 -12.74 -14.45
C PRO A 26 -6.65 -13.95 -13.53
N SER A 27 -6.73 -15.18 -14.09
CA SER A 27 -6.91 -16.38 -13.28
C SER A 27 -5.66 -16.71 -12.50
N ALA A 28 -5.75 -16.58 -11.19
CA ALA A 28 -4.74 -17.00 -10.23
C ALA A 28 -5.39 -17.29 -8.87
N CYS A 29 -4.77 -18.13 -8.07
CA CYS A 29 -5.14 -18.42 -6.69
C CYS A 29 -3.96 -18.15 -5.75
N ASP A 30 -4.15 -18.39 -4.46
CA ASP A 30 -3.11 -18.17 -3.45
C ASP A 30 -1.86 -19.03 -3.67
N VAL A 31 -1.98 -20.14 -4.44
CA VAL A 31 -0.85 -21.03 -4.73
C VAL A 31 0.00 -20.52 -5.90
N CYS A 32 -0.61 -20.00 -6.97
CA CYS A 32 0.08 -19.60 -8.19
C CYS A 32 0.04 -18.09 -8.47
N GLY A 33 -0.69 -17.34 -7.64
CA GLY A 33 -0.81 -15.89 -7.74
C GLY A 33 0.37 -15.12 -7.16
N PRO A 34 0.25 -13.82 -7.07
CA PRO A 34 1.30 -12.99 -6.46
C PRO A 34 1.43 -13.26 -4.96
N HIS A 35 2.67 -13.26 -4.49
CA HIS A 35 3.03 -13.40 -3.08
C HIS A 35 3.75 -12.15 -2.59
N LEU A 36 3.71 -11.93 -1.28
CA LEU A 36 4.53 -10.91 -0.63
C LEU A 36 5.89 -11.49 -0.28
N GLU A 37 6.92 -10.67 -0.42
CA GLU A 37 8.26 -10.95 0.05
C GLU A 37 8.78 -9.70 0.77
N LEU A 38 9.25 -9.85 2.00
CA LEU A 38 9.94 -8.77 2.71
C LEU A 38 11.45 -8.92 2.51
N LYS A 39 12.10 -7.85 2.05
CA LYS A 39 13.55 -7.81 1.83
C LYS A 39 14.21 -6.70 2.63
N ASP A 40 15.40 -6.95 3.11
CA ASP A 40 16.23 -5.94 3.75
C ASP A 40 16.79 -4.94 2.73
N LYS A 41 17.50 -3.91 3.22
CA LYS A 41 18.15 -2.89 2.37
C LYS A 41 19.26 -3.43 1.45
N LYS A 42 19.71 -4.66 1.66
CA LYS A 42 20.68 -5.35 0.80
C LYS A 42 20.02 -6.28 -0.21
N GLY A 43 18.70 -6.44 -0.15
CA GLY A 43 17.92 -7.32 -1.00
C GLY A 43 17.81 -8.76 -0.47
N ASN A 44 18.28 -9.04 0.74
CA ASN A 44 18.14 -10.37 1.35
C ASN A 44 16.70 -10.56 1.85
N LEU A 45 16.18 -11.78 1.71
CA LEU A 45 14.88 -12.14 2.23
C LEU A 45 14.89 -12.10 3.77
N VAL A 46 13.89 -11.43 4.34
CA VAL A 46 13.62 -11.43 5.78
C VAL A 46 12.61 -12.53 6.05
N LEU A 47 13.05 -13.57 6.76
CA LEU A 47 12.17 -14.67 7.15
C LEU A 47 11.30 -14.23 8.32
N CYS A 48 9.99 -14.23 8.13
CA CYS A 48 8.96 -13.89 9.12
C CYS A 48 7.70 -14.72 8.83
N GLU A 49 6.84 -14.84 9.82
CA GLU A 49 5.54 -15.53 9.66
C GLU A 49 4.50 -14.67 8.94
N ASP A 50 4.60 -13.34 9.07
CA ASP A 50 3.71 -12.36 8.45
C ASP A 50 4.53 -11.14 8.01
N GLU A 51 4.70 -10.99 6.70
CA GLU A 51 5.47 -9.91 6.09
C GLU A 51 4.83 -8.53 6.35
N ILE A 52 3.50 -8.48 6.44
CA ILE A 52 2.78 -7.23 6.70
C ILE A 52 2.98 -6.79 8.14
N ALA A 53 2.82 -7.71 9.09
CA ALA A 53 3.03 -7.42 10.50
C ALA A 53 4.48 -6.97 10.78
N GLU A 54 5.46 -7.68 10.21
CA GLU A 54 6.87 -7.30 10.36
C GLU A 54 7.18 -5.95 9.68
N LEU A 55 6.61 -5.68 8.51
CA LEU A 55 6.75 -4.39 7.83
C LEU A 55 6.19 -3.24 8.69
N LEU A 56 4.99 -3.42 9.26
CA LEU A 56 4.35 -2.44 10.12
C LEU A 56 5.19 -2.16 11.37
N ARG A 57 5.75 -3.19 12.00
CA ARG A 57 6.67 -3.05 13.13
C ARG A 57 7.89 -2.21 12.76
N GLN A 58 8.48 -2.45 11.60
CA GLN A 58 9.63 -1.68 11.12
C GLN A 58 9.28 -0.22 10.81
N ILE A 59 8.09 0.05 10.27
CA ILE A 59 7.59 1.42 10.05
C ILE A 59 7.37 2.13 11.40
N GLN A 60 6.80 1.46 12.41
CA GLN A 60 6.64 2.00 13.76
C GLN A 60 7.99 2.30 14.44
N ASP A 61 9.02 1.49 14.14
CA ASP A 61 10.41 1.74 14.55
C ASP A 61 11.06 2.93 13.79
N GLY A 62 10.32 3.67 12.98
CA GLY A 62 10.77 4.85 12.24
C GLY A 62 11.48 4.55 10.93
N LYS A 63 11.41 3.33 10.41
CA LYS A 63 12.02 2.99 9.13
C LYS A 63 11.15 3.44 7.95
N ILE A 64 11.79 3.61 6.81
CA ILE A 64 11.14 3.89 5.52
C ILE A 64 11.11 2.59 4.72
N ALA A 65 9.93 2.20 4.27
CA ALA A 65 9.73 1.03 3.45
C ALA A 65 9.49 1.38 1.97
N ALA A 66 9.90 0.51 1.08
CA ALA A 66 9.57 0.56 -0.34
C ALA A 66 8.64 -0.61 -0.68
N VAL A 67 7.37 -0.31 -0.93
CA VAL A 67 6.34 -1.31 -1.27
C VAL A 67 6.18 -1.35 -2.78
N LYS A 68 6.41 -2.50 -3.38
CA LYS A 68 6.22 -2.71 -4.81
C LYS A 68 4.74 -2.94 -5.12
N GLY A 69 4.13 -1.98 -5.79
CA GLY A 69 2.79 -2.12 -6.38
C GLY A 69 2.84 -2.49 -7.88
N LEU A 70 1.69 -2.55 -8.52
CA LEU A 70 1.58 -2.84 -9.97
C LEU A 70 2.30 -1.81 -10.83
N GLY A 71 2.19 -0.53 -10.49
CA GLY A 71 2.76 0.58 -11.26
C GLY A 71 4.16 1.02 -10.83
N GLY A 72 4.76 0.41 -9.82
CA GLY A 72 6.08 0.81 -9.30
C GLY A 72 6.18 0.73 -7.78
N PHE A 73 7.16 1.43 -7.21
CA PHE A 73 7.39 1.45 -5.78
C PHE A 73 6.71 2.64 -5.10
N HIS A 74 6.06 2.36 -3.97
CA HIS A 74 5.56 3.35 -3.03
C HIS A 74 6.50 3.42 -1.82
N LEU A 75 7.00 4.60 -1.50
CA LEU A 75 7.76 4.81 -0.28
C LEU A 75 6.81 5.16 0.85
N VAL A 76 6.90 4.41 1.94
CA VAL A 76 5.98 4.49 3.07
C VAL A 76 6.79 4.69 4.36
N CYS A 77 6.33 5.58 5.21
CA CYS A 77 6.83 5.75 6.58
C CYS A 77 5.67 6.14 7.51
N ASP A 78 5.88 6.09 8.80
CA ASP A 78 4.93 6.62 9.78
C ASP A 78 4.82 8.14 9.65
N ALA A 79 3.61 8.63 9.34
CA ALA A 79 3.32 10.05 9.20
C ALA A 79 3.40 10.81 10.53
N GLY A 80 3.25 10.13 11.67
CA GLY A 80 3.43 10.68 13.02
C GLY A 80 4.89 10.80 13.44
N ASN A 81 5.82 10.16 12.74
CA ASN A 81 7.25 10.21 13.04
C ASN A 81 7.95 11.31 12.24
N ALA A 82 8.15 12.49 12.86
CA ALA A 82 8.77 13.65 12.22
C ALA A 82 10.17 13.36 11.66
N THR A 83 10.96 12.50 12.32
CA THR A 83 12.30 12.10 11.87
C THR A 83 12.21 11.27 10.58
N ALA A 84 11.34 10.28 10.53
CA ALA A 84 11.14 9.45 9.35
C ALA A 84 10.62 10.26 8.16
N VAL A 85 9.68 11.19 8.39
CA VAL A 85 9.17 12.10 7.36
C VAL A 85 10.25 13.03 6.85
N SER A 86 11.08 13.61 7.74
CA SER A 86 12.19 14.48 7.36
C SER A 86 13.22 13.72 6.51
N GLU A 87 13.59 12.53 6.92
CA GLU A 87 14.52 11.67 6.17
C GLU A 87 13.96 11.29 4.79
N LEU A 88 12.67 10.95 4.71
CA LEU A 88 12.01 10.67 3.43
C LEU A 88 12.05 11.89 2.50
N ARG A 89 11.84 13.12 3.03
CA ARG A 89 11.95 14.35 2.26
C ARG A 89 13.34 14.57 1.70
N GLN A 90 14.36 14.37 2.53
CA GLN A 90 15.76 14.50 2.12
C GLN A 90 16.11 13.51 1.00
N ARG A 91 15.80 12.23 1.19
CA ARG A 91 16.07 11.17 0.20
C ARG A 91 15.35 11.40 -1.13
N LYS A 92 14.14 11.98 -1.09
CA LYS A 92 13.34 12.28 -2.29
C LYS A 92 13.67 13.64 -2.91
N HIS A 93 14.54 14.45 -2.31
CA HIS A 93 14.78 15.85 -2.71
C HIS A 93 13.48 16.63 -2.89
N ARG A 94 12.55 16.47 -1.92
CA ARG A 94 11.18 17.00 -2.01
C ARG A 94 10.84 17.86 -0.78
N PRO A 95 11.42 19.09 -0.68
CA PRO A 95 11.33 19.89 0.54
C PRO A 95 9.91 20.42 0.82
N PHE A 96 9.15 20.81 -0.21
CA PHE A 96 7.89 21.56 -0.02
C PHE A 96 6.63 20.80 -0.43
N LYS A 97 6.71 19.92 -1.42
CA LYS A 97 5.52 19.22 -1.92
C LYS A 97 4.96 18.25 -0.88
N PRO A 98 3.65 18.30 -0.54
CA PRO A 98 3.06 17.40 0.44
C PRO A 98 3.18 15.93 0.02
N PHE A 99 3.25 15.03 1.00
CA PHE A 99 3.08 13.60 0.82
C PHE A 99 1.61 13.22 0.98
N ALA A 100 1.18 12.20 0.25
CA ALA A 100 -0.10 11.58 0.51
C ALA A 100 -0.06 10.84 1.85
N VAL A 101 -1.10 10.99 2.65
CA VAL A 101 -1.27 10.27 3.92
C VAL A 101 -2.43 9.31 3.76
N MET A 102 -2.23 8.07 4.20
CA MET A 102 -3.28 7.06 4.27
C MET A 102 -3.78 7.00 5.72
N ALA A 103 -5.07 7.08 5.91
CA ALA A 103 -5.73 6.91 7.20
C ALA A 103 -6.69 5.71 7.14
N LEU A 104 -6.96 5.10 8.30
CA LEU A 104 -7.86 3.94 8.38
C LEU A 104 -9.28 4.28 7.93
N ASN A 105 -9.78 5.46 8.30
CA ASN A 105 -11.11 5.97 7.99
C ASN A 105 -11.17 7.48 8.24
N ASP A 106 -12.31 8.11 7.96
CA ASP A 106 -12.56 9.54 8.13
C ASP A 106 -12.35 10.00 9.58
N LEU A 107 -12.77 9.19 10.56
CA LEU A 107 -12.58 9.51 11.96
C LEU A 107 -11.10 9.56 12.33
N SER A 108 -10.31 8.65 11.79
CA SER A 108 -8.85 8.67 11.97
C SER A 108 -8.21 9.86 11.26
N ALA A 109 -8.68 10.19 10.04
CA ALA A 109 -8.18 11.32 9.26
C ALA A 109 -8.52 12.66 9.91
N SER A 110 -9.72 12.82 10.50
CA SER A 110 -10.19 14.08 11.11
C SER A 110 -9.35 14.52 12.33
N ARG A 111 -8.56 13.63 12.90
CA ARG A 111 -7.59 13.99 13.97
C ARG A 111 -6.46 14.87 13.43
N PHE A 112 -6.11 14.75 12.15
CA PHE A 112 -4.96 15.42 11.54
C PHE A 112 -5.36 16.50 10.55
N VAL A 113 -6.52 16.35 9.91
CA VAL A 113 -7.01 17.27 8.86
C VAL A 113 -8.47 17.63 9.08
N ARG A 114 -8.84 18.83 8.62
CA ARG A 114 -10.24 19.25 8.57
C ARG A 114 -10.85 18.76 7.27
N LEU A 115 -11.71 17.74 7.39
CA LEU A 115 -12.47 17.21 6.26
C LEU A 115 -13.68 18.12 5.98
N SER A 116 -13.86 18.52 4.73
CA SER A 116 -15.12 19.10 4.26
C SER A 116 -16.15 17.99 4.05
N GLU A 117 -17.42 18.33 4.01
CA GLU A 117 -18.51 17.40 3.69
C GLU A 117 -18.27 16.69 2.36
N THR A 118 -17.82 17.43 1.34
CA THR A 118 -17.44 16.88 0.04
C THR A 118 -16.31 15.87 0.15
N ALA A 119 -15.28 16.14 0.96
CA ALA A 119 -14.16 15.23 1.15
C ALA A 119 -14.60 13.95 1.86
N SER A 120 -15.37 14.07 2.94
CA SER A 120 -15.89 12.92 3.70
C SER A 120 -16.77 12.00 2.86
N THR A 121 -17.54 12.56 1.93
CA THR A 121 -18.39 11.77 1.02
C THR A 121 -17.56 11.11 -0.10
N ALA A 122 -16.57 11.80 -0.64
CA ALA A 122 -15.86 11.35 -1.84
C ALA A 122 -14.66 10.42 -1.53
N ILE A 123 -13.98 10.59 -0.40
CA ILE A 123 -12.83 9.74 -0.03
C ILE A 123 -13.19 8.25 0.03
N PRO A 124 -14.30 7.82 0.67
CA PRO A 124 -14.67 6.41 0.73
C PRO A 124 -15.35 5.92 -0.56
N SER A 125 -15.53 6.78 -1.58
CA SER A 125 -16.13 6.37 -2.84
C SER A 125 -15.25 5.40 -3.63
N PRO A 126 -15.79 4.62 -4.58
CA PRO A 126 -15.01 3.72 -5.43
C PRO A 126 -13.88 4.41 -6.22
N GLN A 127 -13.99 5.72 -6.48
CA GLN A 127 -12.97 6.52 -7.15
C GLN A 127 -11.77 6.84 -6.24
N ALA A 128 -11.97 6.79 -4.92
CA ALA A 128 -10.95 7.04 -3.89
C ALA A 128 -10.00 8.23 -4.22
N PRO A 129 -10.54 9.44 -4.44
CA PRO A 129 -9.74 10.58 -4.85
C PRO A 129 -8.83 11.06 -3.71
N LEU A 130 -7.73 11.73 -4.09
CA LEU A 130 -6.86 12.42 -3.13
C LEU A 130 -7.39 13.84 -2.89
N PHE A 131 -7.48 14.23 -1.62
CA PHE A 131 -7.87 15.57 -1.21
C PHE A 131 -6.71 16.32 -0.56
N LEU A 132 -6.59 17.59 -0.89
CA LEU A 132 -5.73 18.51 -0.16
C LEU A 132 -6.57 19.19 0.92
N CYS A 133 -6.35 18.80 2.18
CA CYS A 133 -7.12 19.30 3.32
C CYS A 133 -6.26 20.20 4.22
N PRO A 134 -6.85 21.23 4.85
CA PRO A 134 -6.18 21.99 5.90
C PRO A 134 -5.87 21.08 7.10
N THR A 135 -4.70 21.22 7.68
CA THR A 135 -4.32 20.51 8.91
C THR A 135 -5.08 21.03 10.14
N THR A 136 -5.28 20.16 11.12
CA THR A 136 -5.70 20.57 12.46
C THR A 136 -4.50 21.05 13.28
N ALA A 137 -4.77 21.70 14.43
CA ALA A 137 -3.70 22.12 15.34
C ALA A 137 -2.91 20.92 15.91
N ASP A 138 -3.53 19.76 16.01
CA ASP A 138 -2.92 18.53 16.55
C ASP A 138 -1.99 17.82 15.54
N ALA A 139 -2.10 18.16 14.26
CA ALA A 139 -1.24 17.59 13.20
C ALA A 139 0.23 18.03 13.29
N HIS A 140 0.56 18.99 14.15
CA HIS A 140 1.90 19.53 14.34
C HIS A 140 2.54 19.08 15.66
N ARG A 141 1.90 18.19 16.41
CA ARG A 141 2.43 17.58 17.64
C ARG A 141 2.93 16.18 17.34
#